data_e6bcff1eeb5ef0330c2beb5bc4c85a67
#
_entry.id   e6bcff1eeb5ef0330c2beb5bc4c85a67
#
_cell.length_a   1.000
_cell.length_b   1.000
_cell.length_c   1.000
_cell.angle_alpha   90.00
_cell.angle_beta   90.00
_cell.angle_gamma   90.00
#
_symmetry.space_group_name_H-M   'P 1'
#
loop_
_entity.id
_entity.type
_entity.pdbx_description
1 polymer ?
#
loop_
_entity_poly.entity_id
_entity_poly.type
_entity_poly.pdbx_seq_one_letter_code
_entity_poly.pdbx_strand_id
1 'polypeptide(L)'
;LDATNIINPLVSVITNISYDHMDILGDSLEMIAKEKAGIIKTNSNVIIGERNGEVDKIFINKAKDVSSSLVFASDNYSEKIYSDIDYLNKNINTAIYACKALSLKNINQNSILRGIKNVAINTNMFGRWSIIDNDPKIIFDAAHNVGGFESIGKQLSKLSYDKILDR
;
A
#
# COMPACT_ATOMS: atom_id res chain seq x y z
N LEU A 1 -7.55 -12.81 14.39
CA LEU A 1 -7.49 -11.70 15.35
C LEU A 1 -6.05 -11.41 15.67
N ASP A 2 -5.64 -10.24 15.27
CA ASP A 2 -4.27 -9.81 15.21
C ASP A 2 -3.87 -9.07 16.50
N ALA A 3 -2.57 -8.96 16.73
CA ALA A 3 -1.96 -8.16 17.79
C ALA A 3 -2.40 -6.69 17.79
N THR A 4 -2.96 -6.19 16.66
CA THR A 4 -3.51 -4.84 16.52
C THR A 4 -4.86 -4.64 17.22
N ASN A 5 -5.49 -5.69 17.73
CA ASN A 5 -6.87 -5.59 18.21
C ASN A 5 -7.05 -4.71 19.44
N ILE A 6 -6.03 -4.55 20.27
CA ILE A 6 -6.07 -3.75 21.51
C ILE A 6 -5.70 -2.28 21.33
N ILE A 7 -5.17 -1.89 20.16
CA ILE A 7 -4.73 -0.51 19.92
C ILE A 7 -5.86 0.33 19.34
N ASN A 8 -5.87 1.63 19.68
CA ASN A 8 -6.73 2.63 19.06
C ASN A 8 -5.86 3.57 18.22
N PRO A 9 -5.68 3.26 16.93
CA PRO A 9 -4.84 4.08 16.05
C PRO A 9 -5.55 5.38 15.69
N LEU A 10 -4.79 6.45 15.48
CA LEU A 10 -5.31 7.71 14.92
C LEU A 10 -5.77 7.54 13.46
N VAL A 11 -5.10 6.66 12.73
CA VAL A 11 -5.42 6.31 11.35
C VAL A 11 -5.19 4.81 11.14
N SER A 12 -6.18 4.13 10.58
CA SER A 12 -6.05 2.76 10.08
C SER A 12 -5.81 2.79 8.58
N VAL A 13 -4.83 2.02 8.10
CA VAL A 13 -4.48 1.96 6.67
C VAL A 13 -4.57 0.53 6.16
N ILE A 14 -5.32 0.33 5.08
CA ILE A 14 -5.38 -0.92 4.32
C ILE A 14 -4.89 -0.61 2.91
N THR A 15 -3.75 -1.15 2.52
CA THR A 15 -3.10 -0.78 1.26
C THR A 15 -3.84 -1.32 0.05
N ASN A 16 -4.12 -2.61 0.05
CA ASN A 16 -4.90 -3.30 -0.98
C ASN A 16 -5.49 -4.61 -0.45
N ILE A 17 -6.34 -5.22 -1.26
CA ILE A 17 -6.88 -6.57 -1.05
C ILE A 17 -6.46 -7.43 -2.23
N SER A 18 -5.75 -8.49 -1.92
CA SER A 18 -5.34 -9.55 -2.86
C SER A 18 -5.36 -10.90 -2.15
N TYR A 19 -5.33 -11.98 -2.91
CA TYR A 19 -5.18 -13.31 -2.35
C TYR A 19 -3.80 -13.44 -1.69
N ASP A 20 -3.80 -13.52 -0.37
CA ASP A 20 -2.63 -13.66 0.47
C ASP A 20 -3.03 -14.28 1.81
N HIS A 21 -2.16 -15.08 2.41
CA HIS A 21 -2.42 -15.76 3.70
C HIS A 21 -3.77 -16.50 3.73
N MET A 22 -4.14 -17.17 2.62
CA MET A 22 -5.47 -17.79 2.45
C MET A 22 -5.75 -18.87 3.50
N ASP A 23 -4.73 -19.53 4.00
CA ASP A 23 -4.78 -20.48 5.11
C ASP A 23 -5.25 -19.88 6.45
N ILE A 24 -5.11 -18.57 6.63
CA ILE A 24 -5.48 -17.84 7.83
C ILE A 24 -6.67 -16.91 7.60
N LEU A 25 -6.65 -16.16 6.49
CA LEU A 25 -7.62 -15.10 6.20
C LEU A 25 -8.86 -15.58 5.42
N GLY A 26 -8.81 -16.83 4.92
CA GLY A 26 -9.86 -17.41 4.10
C GLY A 26 -9.55 -17.39 2.61
N ASP A 27 -10.35 -18.11 1.84
CA ASP A 27 -10.15 -18.44 0.43
C ASP A 27 -10.90 -17.50 -0.55
N SER A 28 -11.50 -16.44 -0.04
CA SER A 28 -12.16 -15.42 -0.86
C SER A 28 -11.72 -14.00 -0.51
N LEU A 29 -11.75 -13.10 -1.50
CA LEU A 29 -11.46 -11.68 -1.29
C LEU A 29 -12.38 -11.05 -0.25
N GLU A 30 -13.62 -11.53 -0.18
CA GLU A 30 -14.61 -11.07 0.80
C GLU A 30 -14.20 -11.42 2.23
N MET A 31 -13.72 -12.65 2.47
CA MET A 31 -13.24 -13.07 3.80
C MET A 31 -12.01 -12.29 4.20
N ILE A 32 -11.03 -12.17 3.30
CA ILE A 32 -9.82 -11.39 3.52
C ILE A 32 -10.15 -9.92 3.84
N ALA A 33 -11.09 -9.32 3.10
CA ALA A 33 -11.52 -7.95 3.33
C ALA A 33 -12.20 -7.77 4.70
N LYS A 34 -13.05 -8.72 5.12
CA LYS A 34 -13.69 -8.70 6.45
C LYS A 34 -12.66 -8.76 7.58
N GLU A 35 -11.67 -9.64 7.48
CA GLU A 35 -10.59 -9.74 8.46
C GLU A 35 -9.77 -8.44 8.53
N LYS A 36 -9.36 -7.90 7.37
CA LYS A 36 -8.63 -6.63 7.31
C LYS A 36 -9.47 -5.44 7.80
N ALA A 37 -10.79 -5.45 7.56
CA ALA A 37 -11.68 -4.43 8.09
C ALA A 37 -11.76 -4.42 9.64
N GLY A 38 -11.34 -5.49 10.31
CA GLY A 38 -11.25 -5.58 11.77
C GLY A 38 -10.33 -4.52 12.41
N ILE A 39 -9.38 -3.94 11.66
CA ILE A 39 -8.53 -2.84 12.17
C ILE A 39 -9.24 -1.49 12.22
N ILE A 40 -10.41 -1.36 11.61
CA ILE A 40 -11.20 -0.12 11.59
C ILE A 40 -11.84 0.04 12.98
N LYS A 41 -11.43 1.07 13.71
CA LYS A 41 -11.84 1.35 15.08
C LYS A 41 -12.84 2.51 15.14
N THR A 42 -13.60 2.58 16.22
CA THR A 42 -14.62 3.60 16.42
C THR A 42 -14.04 5.03 16.37
N ASN A 43 -14.73 5.93 15.68
CA ASN A 43 -14.36 7.34 15.56
C ASN A 43 -12.92 7.58 15.07
N SER A 44 -12.39 6.70 14.20
CA SER A 44 -11.03 6.81 13.65
C SER A 44 -11.05 7.28 12.19
N ASN A 45 -9.88 7.57 11.64
CA ASN A 45 -9.71 7.78 10.21
C ASN A 45 -9.27 6.48 9.54
N VAL A 46 -9.82 6.18 8.37
CA VAL A 46 -9.52 4.97 7.60
C VAL A 46 -9.09 5.34 6.19
N ILE A 47 -7.94 4.86 5.79
CA ILE A 47 -7.44 5.01 4.43
C ILE A 47 -7.38 3.64 3.77
N ILE A 48 -8.09 3.49 2.66
CA ILE A 48 -7.97 2.34 1.77
C ILE A 48 -7.14 2.77 0.57
N GLY A 49 -6.05 2.08 0.29
CA GLY A 49 -5.12 2.48 -0.76
C GLY A 49 -5.72 2.33 -2.15
N GLU A 50 -6.28 1.17 -2.44
CA GLU A 50 -6.84 0.85 -3.75
C GLU A 50 -8.29 0.40 -3.63
N ARG A 51 -9.12 0.87 -4.58
CA ARG A 51 -10.47 0.33 -4.76
C ARG A 51 -10.40 -1.10 -5.29
N ASN A 52 -11.30 -1.91 -4.77
CA ASN A 52 -11.64 -3.19 -5.34
C ASN A 52 -13.17 -3.33 -5.27
N GLY A 53 -13.85 -3.04 -6.39
CA GLY A 53 -15.31 -2.94 -6.44
C GLY A 53 -16.07 -4.13 -5.86
N GLU A 54 -15.43 -5.30 -5.82
CA GLU A 54 -15.97 -6.52 -5.25
C GLU A 54 -16.13 -6.44 -3.72
N VAL A 55 -15.19 -5.77 -3.04
CA VAL A 55 -15.13 -5.73 -1.58
C VAL A 55 -15.24 -4.33 -0.95
N ASP A 56 -15.29 -3.28 -1.75
CA ASP A 56 -15.37 -1.89 -1.25
C ASP A 56 -16.50 -1.67 -0.24
N LYS A 57 -17.66 -2.31 -0.49
CA LYS A 57 -18.84 -2.21 0.39
C LYS A 57 -18.57 -2.70 1.81
N ILE A 58 -17.67 -3.65 1.99
CA ILE A 58 -17.30 -4.18 3.31
C ILE A 58 -16.67 -3.08 4.15
N PHE A 59 -15.71 -2.35 3.58
CA PHE A 59 -15.05 -1.24 4.27
C PHE A 59 -15.98 -0.06 4.53
N ILE A 60 -16.82 0.29 3.53
CA ILE A 60 -17.81 1.36 3.65
C ILE A 60 -18.80 1.07 4.78
N ASN A 61 -19.35 -0.13 4.83
CA ASN A 61 -20.29 -0.53 5.87
C ASN A 61 -19.60 -0.55 7.23
N LYS A 62 -18.44 -1.19 7.34
CA LYS A 62 -17.70 -1.24 8.59
C LYS A 62 -17.37 0.15 9.13
N ALA A 63 -16.92 1.08 8.27
CA ALA A 63 -16.63 2.46 8.69
C ALA A 63 -17.89 3.17 9.19
N LYS A 64 -19.03 3.00 8.53
CA LYS A 64 -20.34 3.54 8.98
C LYS A 64 -20.74 2.99 10.34
N ASP A 65 -20.66 1.66 10.52
CA ASP A 65 -21.07 0.98 11.75
C ASP A 65 -20.30 1.48 12.98
N VAL A 66 -19.03 1.89 12.79
CA VAL A 66 -18.18 2.39 13.87
C VAL A 66 -17.95 3.91 13.81
N SER A 67 -18.77 4.64 13.03
CA SER A 67 -18.70 6.10 12.90
C SER A 67 -17.30 6.63 12.52
N SER A 68 -16.61 5.93 11.63
CA SER A 68 -15.28 6.28 11.16
C SER A 68 -15.32 6.97 9.79
N SER A 69 -14.42 7.94 9.60
CA SER A 69 -14.19 8.58 8.31
C SER A 69 -13.41 7.64 7.40
N LEU A 70 -13.87 7.40 6.18
CA LEU A 70 -13.20 6.53 5.21
C LEU A 70 -12.88 7.27 3.92
N VAL A 71 -11.66 7.10 3.45
CA VAL A 71 -11.17 7.63 2.18
C VAL A 71 -10.50 6.53 1.37
N PHE A 72 -10.86 6.40 0.11
CA PHE A 72 -10.11 5.62 -0.87
C PHE A 72 -9.05 6.52 -1.50
N ALA A 73 -7.78 6.23 -1.29
CA ALA A 73 -6.69 7.03 -1.81
C ALA A 73 -6.66 7.02 -3.35
N SER A 74 -7.06 5.92 -3.98
CA SER A 74 -7.16 5.78 -5.44
C SER A 74 -8.19 6.68 -6.10
N ASP A 75 -9.22 7.17 -5.39
CA ASP A 75 -10.24 8.06 -5.98
C ASP A 75 -9.69 9.43 -6.35
N ASN A 76 -8.58 9.81 -5.74
CA ASN A 76 -7.90 11.08 -5.94
C ASN A 76 -6.41 10.82 -6.17
N TYR A 77 -6.11 9.99 -7.16
CA TYR A 77 -4.72 9.72 -7.52
C TYR A 77 -4.06 11.02 -7.97
N SER A 78 -2.97 11.38 -7.33
CA SER A 78 -2.20 12.56 -7.74
C SER A 78 -1.62 12.31 -9.15
N GLU A 79 -1.81 13.24 -10.07
CA GLU A 79 -1.13 13.22 -11.38
C GLU A 79 0.39 13.28 -11.24
N LYS A 80 0.87 13.64 -10.05
CA LYS A 80 2.30 13.71 -9.76
C LYS A 80 2.88 12.31 -9.61
N ILE A 81 3.72 11.93 -10.56
CA ILE A 81 4.51 10.70 -10.54
C ILE A 81 5.71 10.91 -9.59
N TYR A 82 5.82 10.08 -8.57
CA TYR A 82 6.93 10.10 -7.60
C TYR A 82 7.97 9.03 -7.87
N SER A 83 7.60 8.00 -8.65
CA SER A 83 8.45 6.86 -8.99
C SER A 83 8.06 6.34 -10.37
N ASP A 84 9.00 5.78 -11.11
CA ASP A 84 8.72 5.05 -12.37
C ASP A 84 8.10 3.66 -12.10
N ILE A 85 7.95 3.29 -10.84
CA ILE A 85 7.41 2.01 -10.40
C ILE A 85 5.95 2.19 -9.97
N ASP A 86 5.02 1.60 -10.71
CA ASP A 86 3.58 1.82 -10.52
C ASP A 86 3.08 1.52 -9.11
N TYR A 87 3.44 0.36 -8.55
CA TYR A 87 2.97 0.00 -7.21
C TYR A 87 3.58 0.89 -6.11
N LEU A 88 4.79 1.44 -6.31
CA LEU A 88 5.36 2.42 -5.38
C LEU A 88 4.57 3.72 -5.40
N ASN A 89 4.11 4.18 -6.58
CA ASN A 89 3.26 5.35 -6.65
C ASN A 89 1.93 5.16 -5.91
N LYS A 90 1.32 3.98 -6.01
CA LYS A 90 0.11 3.64 -5.26
C LYS A 90 0.36 3.67 -3.74
N ASN A 91 1.45 3.07 -3.29
CA ASN A 91 1.86 3.08 -1.88
C ASN A 91 2.15 4.49 -1.37
N ILE A 92 2.84 5.31 -2.18
CA ILE A 92 3.13 6.72 -1.87
C ILE A 92 1.83 7.51 -1.75
N ASN A 93 0.90 7.34 -2.68
CA ASN A 93 -0.39 8.00 -2.63
C ASN A 93 -1.16 7.63 -1.34
N THR A 94 -1.20 6.35 -1.00
CA THR A 94 -1.80 5.86 0.24
C THR A 94 -1.16 6.50 1.47
N ALA A 95 0.18 6.58 1.52
CA ALA A 95 0.92 7.22 2.60
C ALA A 95 0.62 8.71 2.71
N ILE A 96 0.49 9.43 1.59
CA ILE A 96 0.11 10.86 1.57
C ILE A 96 -1.26 11.06 2.24
N TYR A 97 -2.25 10.22 1.88
CA TYR A 97 -3.59 10.30 2.50
C TYR A 97 -3.56 9.95 3.98
N ALA A 98 -2.79 8.94 4.38
CA ALA A 98 -2.60 8.60 5.79
C ALA A 98 -1.99 9.76 6.57
N CYS A 99 -0.93 10.40 6.04
CA CYS A 99 -0.31 11.57 6.67
C CYS A 99 -1.27 12.76 6.80
N LYS A 100 -2.08 13.04 5.76
CA LYS A 100 -3.11 14.09 5.80
C LYS A 100 -4.17 13.79 6.86
N ALA A 101 -4.60 12.54 6.98
CA ALA A 101 -5.62 12.13 7.94
C ALA A 101 -5.16 12.26 9.42
N LEU A 102 -3.86 12.24 9.68
CA LEU A 102 -3.31 12.47 11.02
C LEU A 102 -3.56 13.88 11.54
N SER A 103 -3.77 14.88 10.65
CA SER A 103 -4.06 16.29 11.00
C SER A 103 -3.08 16.90 12.00
N LEU A 104 -1.84 16.45 12.01
CA LEU A 104 -0.80 16.95 12.93
C LEU A 104 -0.17 18.24 12.37
N LYS A 105 -0.02 19.26 13.21
CA LYS A 105 0.52 20.58 12.82
C LYS A 105 1.88 20.51 12.10
N ASN A 106 2.70 19.54 12.44
CA ASN A 106 4.05 19.39 11.88
C ASN A 106 4.07 18.60 10.56
N ILE A 107 2.94 18.04 10.14
CA ILE A 107 2.81 17.30 8.88
C ILE A 107 2.21 18.24 7.84
N ASN A 108 3.05 18.86 7.06
CA ASN A 108 2.69 19.68 5.91
C ASN A 108 3.19 19.05 4.60
N GLN A 109 2.77 19.61 3.48
CA GLN A 109 3.12 19.06 2.17
C GLN A 109 4.64 18.93 1.95
N ASN A 110 5.43 19.91 2.41
CA ASN A 110 6.89 19.87 2.26
C ASN A 110 7.52 18.76 3.12
N SER A 111 7.02 18.53 4.33
CA SER A 111 7.52 17.43 5.19
C SER A 111 7.16 16.06 4.59
N ILE A 112 5.95 15.90 4.03
CA ILE A 112 5.54 14.69 3.33
C ILE A 112 6.46 14.43 2.12
N LEU A 113 6.68 15.43 1.26
CA LEU A 113 7.55 15.29 0.09
C LEU A 113 8.99 14.93 0.45
N ARG A 114 9.54 15.53 1.51
CA ARG A 114 10.87 15.17 2.02
C ARG A 114 10.89 13.73 2.55
N GLY A 115 9.85 13.29 3.25
CA GLY A 115 9.70 11.92 3.72
C GLY A 115 9.69 10.92 2.58
N ILE A 116 8.91 11.16 1.53
CA ILE A 116 8.85 10.33 0.33
C ILE A 116 10.23 10.21 -0.32
N LYS A 117 10.89 11.35 -0.54
CA LYS A 117 12.21 11.38 -1.21
C LYS A 117 13.30 10.62 -0.43
N ASN A 118 13.22 10.64 0.88
CA ASN A 118 14.25 10.09 1.76
C ASN A 118 13.79 8.81 2.49
N VAL A 119 12.71 8.16 2.05
CA VAL A 119 12.13 7.01 2.77
C VAL A 119 13.16 5.92 3.04
N ALA A 120 13.94 5.52 2.04
CA ALA A 120 14.96 4.47 2.18
C ALA A 120 16.03 4.86 3.22
N ILE A 121 16.52 6.11 3.17
CA ILE A 121 17.54 6.63 4.10
C ILE A 121 16.98 6.73 5.52
N ASN A 122 15.76 7.27 5.66
CA ASN A 122 15.16 7.52 6.97
C ASN A 122 14.72 6.24 7.70
N THR A 123 14.43 5.17 6.96
CA THR A 123 13.83 3.96 7.53
C THR A 123 14.67 2.70 7.32
N ASN A 124 15.79 2.80 6.59
CA ASN A 124 16.57 1.66 6.10
C ASN A 124 15.70 0.63 5.35
N MET A 125 14.62 1.10 4.71
CA MET A 125 13.71 0.24 3.97
C MET A 125 14.41 -0.36 2.76
N PHE A 126 14.36 -1.69 2.68
CA PHE A 126 14.92 -2.49 1.62
C PHE A 126 13.90 -3.52 1.14
N GLY A 127 13.96 -3.93 -0.14
CA GLY A 127 13.05 -4.94 -0.67
C GLY A 127 11.77 -4.40 -1.30
N ARG A 128 11.80 -3.17 -1.80
CA ARG A 128 10.76 -2.59 -2.65
C ARG A 128 11.41 -1.97 -3.88
N TRP A 129 11.58 -2.79 -4.94
CA TRP A 129 12.33 -2.42 -6.15
C TRP A 129 13.69 -1.79 -5.83
N SER A 130 14.39 -2.39 -4.89
CA SER A 130 15.69 -1.88 -4.45
C SER A 130 16.77 -2.26 -5.46
N ILE A 131 17.37 -1.27 -6.10
CA ILE A 131 18.48 -1.49 -7.02
C ILE A 131 19.74 -1.73 -6.19
N ILE A 132 20.33 -2.92 -6.31
CA ILE A 132 21.56 -3.33 -5.63
C ILE A 132 22.76 -2.96 -6.48
N ASP A 133 22.67 -3.21 -7.78
CA ASP A 133 23.73 -2.92 -8.75
C ASP A 133 23.11 -2.49 -10.10
N ASN A 134 23.85 -1.76 -10.88
CA ASN A 134 23.46 -1.29 -12.19
C ASN A 134 24.18 -1.99 -13.35
N ASP A 135 25.27 -2.71 -13.09
CA ASP A 135 26.05 -3.41 -14.13
C ASP A 135 26.62 -4.76 -13.60
N PRO A 136 25.92 -5.88 -13.76
CA PRO A 136 24.56 -6.00 -14.31
C PRO A 136 23.51 -5.39 -13.37
N LYS A 137 22.38 -4.95 -13.93
CA LYS A 137 21.29 -4.43 -13.09
C LYS A 137 20.69 -5.53 -12.22
N ILE A 138 20.85 -5.38 -10.91
CA ILE A 138 20.31 -6.30 -9.89
C ILE A 138 19.23 -5.56 -9.11
N ILE A 139 18.01 -6.10 -9.13
CA ILE A 139 16.85 -5.54 -8.43
C ILE A 139 16.41 -6.55 -7.39
N PHE A 140 16.22 -6.09 -6.16
CA PHE A 140 15.65 -6.88 -5.08
C PHE A 140 14.25 -6.37 -4.71
N ASP A 141 13.28 -7.29 -4.66
CA ASP A 141 11.94 -7.03 -4.18
C ASP A 141 11.45 -8.19 -3.31
N ALA A 142 10.74 -7.88 -2.24
CA ALA A 142 10.23 -8.85 -1.27
C ALA A 142 8.80 -9.33 -1.60
N ALA A 143 8.36 -9.21 -2.85
CA ALA A 143 7.09 -9.79 -3.27
C ALA A 143 7.10 -11.31 -3.05
N HIS A 144 6.03 -11.83 -2.45
CA HIS A 144 5.92 -13.23 -2.05
C HIS A 144 4.51 -13.81 -2.31
N ASN A 145 3.65 -13.06 -2.96
CA ASN A 145 2.31 -13.49 -3.36
C ASN A 145 2.04 -13.20 -4.85
N VAL A 146 0.97 -13.78 -5.39
CA VAL A 146 0.62 -13.67 -6.81
C VAL A 146 0.52 -12.22 -7.27
N GLY A 147 -0.22 -11.37 -6.54
CA GLY A 147 -0.39 -9.95 -6.90
C GLY A 147 0.93 -9.15 -6.88
N GLY A 148 1.84 -9.48 -5.97
CA GLY A 148 3.19 -8.92 -5.92
C GLY A 148 4.01 -9.31 -7.14
N PHE A 149 4.04 -10.60 -7.50
CA PHE A 149 4.76 -11.08 -8.69
C PHE A 149 4.19 -10.50 -9.99
N GLU A 150 2.87 -10.40 -10.13
CA GLU A 150 2.24 -9.75 -11.28
C GLU A 150 2.66 -8.28 -11.42
N SER A 151 2.71 -7.55 -10.30
CA SER A 151 3.14 -6.15 -10.27
C SER A 151 4.59 -5.98 -10.70
N ILE A 152 5.49 -6.86 -10.20
CA ILE A 152 6.90 -6.90 -10.62
C ILE A 152 7.02 -7.27 -12.08
N GLY A 153 6.32 -8.31 -12.55
CA GLY A 153 6.34 -8.73 -13.94
C GLY A 153 5.93 -7.63 -14.91
N LYS A 154 4.85 -6.90 -14.59
CA LYS A 154 4.42 -5.72 -15.36
C LYS A 154 5.47 -4.61 -15.36
N GLN A 155 6.19 -4.43 -14.29
CA GLN A 155 7.23 -3.42 -14.20
C GLN A 155 8.50 -3.85 -14.97
N LEU A 156 8.88 -5.12 -14.86
CA LEU A 156 10.00 -5.69 -15.61
C LEU A 156 9.76 -5.62 -17.12
N SER A 157 8.54 -5.87 -17.59
CA SER A 157 8.21 -5.78 -19.02
C SER A 157 8.36 -4.38 -19.63
N LYS A 158 8.41 -3.34 -18.78
CA LYS A 158 8.67 -1.96 -19.24
C LYS A 158 10.17 -1.66 -19.40
N LEU A 159 11.04 -2.52 -18.87
CA LEU A 159 12.47 -2.36 -19.05
C LEU A 159 12.85 -2.88 -20.44
N SER A 160 13.57 -2.09 -21.24
CA SER A 160 14.18 -2.57 -22.46
C SER A 160 15.38 -3.42 -22.10
N TYR A 161 15.35 -4.70 -22.49
CA TYR A 161 16.48 -5.60 -22.33
C TYR A 161 17.32 -5.57 -23.61
N ASP A 162 18.52 -5.01 -23.55
CA ASP A 162 19.45 -5.02 -24.67
C ASP A 162 20.11 -6.39 -24.90
N LYS A 163 20.06 -7.30 -23.92
CA LYS A 163 20.51 -8.70 -24.05
C LYS A 163 19.82 -9.61 -23.06
N ILE A 164 19.09 -10.60 -23.56
CA ILE A 164 18.82 -11.82 -22.83
C ILE A 164 20.07 -12.71 -23.05
N LEU A 165 20.81 -12.95 -21.99
CA LEU A 165 21.89 -13.95 -22.04
C LEU A 165 21.20 -15.31 -21.93
N ASP A 166 20.99 -15.97 -23.08
CA ASP A 166 20.78 -17.42 -23.13
C ASP A 166 22.04 -18.11 -22.61
N ARG A 167 21.96 -18.62 -21.41
CA ARG A 167 22.91 -19.62 -20.89
C ARG A 167 22.17 -20.72 -20.18
#